data_a9606216fb08a260ab41d7985df5ea71
#
_entry.id   a9606216fb08a260ab41d7985df5ea71
#
_cell.length_a   1.000
_cell.length_b   1.000
_cell.length_c   1.000
_cell.angle_alpha   90.00
_cell.angle_beta   90.00
_cell.angle_gamma   90.00
#
_symmetry.space_group_name_H-M   'P 1'
#
loop_
_entity.id
_entity.type
_entity.pdbx_description
1 polymer ?
#
loop_
_entity_poly.entity_id
_entity_poly.type
_entity_poly.pdbx_seq_one_letter_code
_entity_poly.pdbx_strand_id
1 'polypeptide(L)'
;MRLICHVSDERFAALADVACEFDDGVTVTLLRSAPSGAVYGDLPAGRYRVTLARDGFGAKRSEVVVPADGPAEPAHLRLLSERPAGYVWPKWTTSGGTGSVRVHSPEPYRLTLVRHGAEAEEVRLLGWFDEHGPRATVQVTPDGDYTPSGVGWAQQVAVTAPERAGLHYVHLETESGARFSFPWVVAPAAPTSSIAVLASTNSWLAYNNFGGRSNYINAAELPERPIVHARTDLDRYRTGTSTEHSPPDERYRPLSFERPEPLNQIGIDEHPTDPIRGRQPCHLAAAEWRLLAWMEREGFAHDLYAEAHLHDGTLDLDRYRVLVISTHPEYWSRQMYDAVYAWVHERGGKLMYLGGNGVDCEVEFLDDATLRFRTQDEEPGGPHENRMHRSHRPTSGLLGVVFTHAGEGTAAPYRVVDPEHWAFAGTGFAAGDVFGVESLHERIPGGASGHETDKRAPSSPPSTHLLATGMNPDGGGAEIVHLTAESGGGEVFSVGSITWSACVLVDKGVADVTRNVLRRFAS
;
A
#
# COMPACT_ATOMS: atom_id res chain seq x y z
N MET A 1 5.35 -43.21 8.98
CA MET A 1 4.60 -42.04 8.40
C MET A 1 5.59 -40.97 8.03
N ARG A 2 5.55 -40.49 6.80
CA ARG A 2 6.38 -39.36 6.31
C ARG A 2 5.52 -38.11 6.14
N LEU A 3 6.13 -36.93 6.17
CA LEU A 3 5.49 -35.68 5.82
C LEU A 3 5.23 -35.67 4.31
N ILE A 4 4.00 -35.44 3.90
CA ILE A 4 3.57 -35.40 2.50
C ILE A 4 3.45 -33.97 2.01
N CYS A 5 2.73 -33.13 2.77
CA CYS A 5 2.50 -31.73 2.42
C CYS A 5 2.22 -30.87 3.65
N HIS A 6 2.22 -29.56 3.46
CA HIS A 6 1.65 -28.60 4.39
C HIS A 6 0.41 -27.96 3.80
N VAL A 7 -0.58 -27.63 4.62
CA VAL A 7 -1.79 -26.90 4.22
C VAL A 7 -1.87 -25.59 4.99
N SER A 8 -2.10 -24.49 4.26
CA SER A 8 -2.19 -23.13 4.82
C SER A 8 -3.30 -22.31 4.16
N ASP A 9 -3.65 -21.19 4.79
CA ASP A 9 -4.57 -20.19 4.26
C ASP A 9 -3.87 -19.18 3.30
N GLU A 10 -4.61 -18.15 2.89
CA GLU A 10 -4.13 -17.05 2.03
C GLU A 10 -3.00 -16.19 2.66
N ARG A 11 -2.77 -16.32 3.97
CA ARG A 11 -1.69 -15.62 4.70
C ARG A 11 -0.53 -16.53 5.07
N PHE A 12 -0.53 -17.76 4.55
CA PHE A 12 0.42 -18.80 4.93
C PHE A 12 0.31 -19.24 6.41
N ALA A 13 -0.85 -19.04 7.03
CA ALA A 13 -1.13 -19.56 8.35
C ALA A 13 -1.58 -21.03 8.27
N ALA A 14 -1.06 -21.86 9.19
CA ALA A 14 -1.33 -23.28 9.23
C ALA A 14 -2.83 -23.60 9.42
N LEU A 15 -3.35 -24.51 8.63
CA LEU A 15 -4.72 -24.99 8.74
C LEU A 15 -4.75 -26.39 9.33
N ALA A 16 -5.35 -26.50 10.52
CA ALA A 16 -5.63 -27.77 11.18
C ALA A 16 -6.87 -28.45 10.61
N ASP A 17 -6.92 -29.77 10.70
CA ASP A 17 -8.09 -30.59 10.41
C ASP A 17 -8.65 -30.45 8.98
N VAL A 18 -7.81 -30.10 8.02
CA VAL A 18 -8.17 -30.16 6.60
C VAL A 18 -8.27 -31.60 6.17
N ALA A 19 -9.40 -32.01 5.60
CA ALA A 19 -9.54 -33.32 4.96
C ALA A 19 -8.78 -33.29 3.63
N CYS A 20 -7.85 -34.24 3.45
CA CYS A 20 -7.01 -34.37 2.26
C CYS A 20 -7.22 -35.79 1.68
N GLU A 21 -7.95 -35.87 0.57
CA GLU A 21 -8.17 -37.11 -0.17
C GLU A 21 -7.12 -37.27 -1.26
N PHE A 22 -6.23 -38.26 -1.11
CA PHE A 22 -5.20 -38.62 -2.07
C PHE A 22 -5.69 -39.74 -2.97
N ASP A 23 -5.88 -39.49 -4.26
CA ASP A 23 -6.38 -40.43 -5.27
C ASP A 23 -5.26 -40.70 -6.30
N ASP A 24 -4.80 -41.97 -6.38
CA ASP A 24 -3.83 -42.45 -7.38
C ASP A 24 -4.50 -43.04 -8.63
N GLY A 25 -5.82 -42.96 -8.71
CA GLY A 25 -6.64 -43.53 -9.79
C GLY A 25 -7.10 -44.97 -9.53
N VAL A 26 -6.63 -45.61 -8.45
CA VAL A 26 -7.00 -46.98 -8.01
C VAL A 26 -7.52 -46.97 -6.57
N THR A 27 -6.84 -46.21 -5.71
CA THR A 27 -7.14 -46.14 -4.27
C THR A 27 -7.26 -44.68 -3.84
N VAL A 28 -8.24 -44.39 -2.98
CA VAL A 28 -8.38 -43.08 -2.31
C VAL A 28 -7.96 -43.23 -0.84
N THR A 29 -6.98 -42.46 -0.42
CA THR A 29 -6.52 -42.41 0.98
C THR A 29 -6.89 -41.07 1.60
N LEU A 30 -7.68 -41.06 2.68
CA LEU A 30 -8.03 -39.86 3.43
C LEU A 30 -7.04 -39.64 4.57
N LEU A 31 -6.40 -38.47 4.56
CA LEU A 31 -5.54 -37.97 5.63
C LEU A 31 -6.09 -36.65 6.16
N ARG A 32 -5.61 -36.21 7.34
CA ARG A 32 -5.98 -34.91 7.90
C ARG A 32 -4.74 -34.13 8.32
N SER A 33 -4.80 -32.81 8.15
CA SER A 33 -3.71 -31.92 8.58
C SER A 33 -3.69 -31.79 10.10
N ALA A 34 -2.47 -31.81 10.66
CA ALA A 34 -2.19 -31.50 12.06
C ALA A 34 -2.38 -29.99 12.35
N PRO A 35 -2.36 -29.54 13.62
CA PRO A 35 -2.40 -28.11 13.98
C PRO A 35 -1.30 -27.26 13.34
N SER A 36 -0.18 -27.86 12.97
CA SER A 36 0.91 -27.22 12.21
C SER A 36 0.66 -27.11 10.70
N GLY A 37 -0.49 -27.54 10.22
CA GLY A 37 -0.78 -27.68 8.79
C GLY A 37 -0.14 -28.90 8.13
N ALA A 38 0.72 -29.64 8.84
CA ALA A 38 1.41 -30.80 8.28
C ALA A 38 0.47 -31.99 8.07
N VAL A 39 0.60 -32.65 6.92
CA VAL A 39 -0.12 -33.88 6.57
C VAL A 39 0.89 -35.05 6.53
N TYR A 40 0.70 -36.03 7.39
CA TYR A 40 1.55 -37.21 7.49
C TYR A 40 0.82 -38.44 6.98
N GLY A 41 1.50 -39.28 6.23
CA GLY A 41 0.95 -40.54 5.72
C GLY A 41 2.01 -41.52 5.23
N ASP A 42 1.57 -42.73 4.95
CA ASP A 42 2.34 -43.79 4.28
C ASP A 42 1.72 -44.05 2.90
N LEU A 43 1.98 -43.12 1.97
CA LEU A 43 1.55 -43.21 0.59
C LEU A 43 2.65 -43.84 -0.27
N PRO A 44 2.34 -44.81 -1.16
CA PRO A 44 3.25 -45.30 -2.17
C PRO A 44 3.83 -44.16 -3.03
N ALA A 45 5.00 -44.39 -3.62
CA ALA A 45 5.53 -43.48 -4.60
C ALA A 45 4.58 -43.38 -5.81
N GLY A 46 4.28 -42.15 -6.24
CA GLY A 46 3.35 -41.93 -7.34
C GLY A 46 2.87 -40.46 -7.43
N ARG A 47 2.03 -40.21 -8.42
CA ARG A 47 1.31 -38.94 -8.61
C ARG A 47 -0.11 -39.11 -8.06
N TYR A 48 -0.54 -38.18 -7.26
CA TYR A 48 -1.85 -38.16 -6.61
C TYR A 48 -2.62 -36.89 -7.03
N ARG A 49 -3.90 -37.08 -7.39
CA ARG A 49 -4.87 -35.98 -7.33
C ARG A 49 -5.27 -35.80 -5.87
N VAL A 50 -5.19 -34.58 -5.37
CA VAL A 50 -5.51 -34.28 -3.97
C VAL A 50 -6.73 -33.37 -3.92
N THR A 51 -7.80 -33.82 -3.24
CA THR A 51 -8.93 -32.95 -2.89
C THR A 51 -8.78 -32.52 -1.44
N LEU A 52 -8.71 -31.20 -1.22
CA LEU A 52 -8.69 -30.61 0.12
C LEU A 52 -10.05 -30.00 0.41
N ALA A 53 -10.53 -30.17 1.65
CA ALA A 53 -11.76 -29.55 2.11
C ALA A 53 -11.70 -29.22 3.59
N ARG A 54 -12.25 -28.05 3.97
CA ARG A 54 -12.41 -27.63 5.36
C ARG A 54 -13.54 -26.62 5.48
N ASP A 55 -14.34 -26.72 6.55
CA ASP A 55 -15.38 -25.72 6.84
C ASP A 55 -14.78 -24.31 6.97
N GLY A 56 -15.40 -23.32 6.34
CA GLY A 56 -14.95 -21.94 6.26
C GLY A 56 -13.82 -21.67 5.26
N PHE A 57 -13.38 -22.70 4.51
CA PHE A 57 -12.35 -22.61 3.45
C PHE A 57 -12.79 -23.30 2.14
N GLY A 58 -13.95 -23.93 2.13
CA GLY A 58 -14.45 -24.65 0.96
C GLY A 58 -13.59 -25.84 0.57
N ALA A 59 -13.52 -26.10 -0.73
CA ALA A 59 -12.78 -27.21 -1.30
C ALA A 59 -11.85 -26.78 -2.42
N LYS A 60 -10.76 -27.54 -2.63
CA LYS A 60 -9.77 -27.33 -3.69
C LYS A 60 -9.25 -28.66 -4.22
N ARG A 61 -8.92 -28.70 -5.51
CA ARG A 61 -8.17 -29.80 -6.12
C ARG A 61 -6.76 -29.35 -6.48
N SER A 62 -5.79 -30.24 -6.21
CA SER A 62 -4.39 -30.04 -6.52
C SER A 62 -3.72 -31.35 -6.91
N GLU A 63 -2.43 -31.32 -7.21
CA GLU A 63 -1.63 -32.52 -7.49
C GLU A 63 -0.43 -32.58 -6.54
N VAL A 64 -0.11 -33.78 -6.07
CA VAL A 64 1.08 -34.04 -5.26
C VAL A 64 1.84 -35.21 -5.84
N VAL A 65 3.17 -35.08 -5.95
CA VAL A 65 4.06 -36.18 -6.33
C VAL A 65 4.78 -36.70 -5.09
N VAL A 66 4.61 -37.97 -4.81
CA VAL A 66 5.30 -38.69 -3.75
C VAL A 66 6.48 -39.43 -4.37
N PRO A 67 7.75 -39.06 -4.13
CA PRO A 67 8.91 -39.70 -4.75
C PRO A 67 9.19 -41.08 -4.17
N ALA A 68 9.85 -41.96 -4.99
CA ALA A 68 10.20 -43.30 -4.60
C ALA A 68 11.32 -43.32 -3.54
N ASP A 69 12.31 -42.43 -3.66
CA ASP A 69 13.50 -42.43 -2.81
C ASP A 69 13.81 -40.98 -2.31
N GLY A 70 14.35 -40.89 -1.08
CA GLY A 70 14.81 -39.65 -0.47
C GLY A 70 13.72 -38.82 0.23
N PRO A 71 14.15 -37.75 0.95
CA PRO A 71 13.23 -36.76 1.48
C PRO A 71 12.70 -35.91 0.33
N ALA A 72 11.39 -35.95 0.10
CA ALA A 72 10.73 -34.98 -0.77
C ALA A 72 10.61 -33.64 -0.03
N GLU A 73 10.81 -32.55 -0.73
CA GLU A 73 10.28 -31.28 -0.24
C GLU A 73 8.76 -31.42 -0.15
N PRO A 74 8.17 -31.14 1.03
CA PRO A 74 6.73 -31.26 1.19
C PRO A 74 6.02 -30.23 0.32
N ALA A 75 4.96 -30.64 -0.38
CA ALA A 75 4.15 -29.70 -1.15
C ALA A 75 3.47 -28.68 -0.23
N HIS A 76 3.38 -27.44 -0.66
CA HIS A 76 2.65 -26.37 0.03
C HIS A 76 1.30 -26.15 -0.64
N LEU A 77 0.24 -26.70 -0.07
CA LEU A 77 -1.12 -26.59 -0.57
C LEU A 77 -1.83 -25.42 0.11
N ARG A 78 -2.54 -24.59 -0.68
CA ARG A 78 -3.17 -23.37 -0.18
C ARG A 78 -4.68 -23.45 -0.31
N LEU A 79 -5.40 -23.06 0.75
CA LEU A 79 -6.84 -22.83 0.74
C LEU A 79 -7.13 -21.36 0.99
N LEU A 80 -8.14 -20.83 0.31
CA LEU A 80 -8.71 -19.51 0.62
C LEU A 80 -9.84 -19.65 1.63
N SER A 81 -9.93 -18.71 2.55
CA SER A 81 -11.13 -18.59 3.40
C SER A 81 -12.37 -18.27 2.53
N GLU A 82 -13.54 -18.71 3.01
CA GLU A 82 -14.84 -18.41 2.42
C GLU A 82 -15.27 -16.96 2.71
N ARG A 83 -14.33 -16.01 2.52
CA ARG A 83 -14.60 -14.57 2.58
C ARG A 83 -14.51 -14.01 1.17
N PRO A 84 -15.42 -13.08 0.81
CA PRO A 84 -15.30 -12.45 -0.48
C PRO A 84 -13.99 -11.67 -0.57
N ALA A 85 -13.34 -11.72 -1.72
CA ALA A 85 -12.14 -10.95 -2.03
C ALA A 85 -12.08 -10.66 -3.53
N GLY A 86 -11.38 -9.60 -3.93
CA GLY A 86 -11.26 -9.24 -5.32
C GLY A 86 -10.19 -8.20 -5.58
N TYR A 87 -9.92 -7.95 -6.84
CA TYR A 87 -9.07 -6.87 -7.32
C TYR A 87 -9.44 -6.50 -8.76
N VAL A 88 -9.05 -5.30 -9.17
CA VAL A 88 -9.07 -4.86 -10.58
C VAL A 88 -7.66 -4.96 -11.14
N TRP A 89 -7.53 -5.41 -12.37
CA TRP A 89 -6.27 -5.37 -13.10
C TRP A 89 -6.47 -4.76 -14.50
N PRO A 90 -5.66 -3.79 -14.92
CA PRO A 90 -4.65 -3.09 -14.12
C PRO A 90 -5.26 -2.28 -12.98
N LYS A 91 -4.47 -2.05 -11.91
CA LYS A 91 -4.87 -1.30 -10.70
C LYS A 91 -5.07 0.19 -10.95
N TRP A 92 -4.56 0.67 -12.07
CA TRP A 92 -4.67 2.05 -12.53
C TRP A 92 -4.94 2.05 -14.04
N THR A 93 -5.58 3.10 -14.49
CA THR A 93 -5.85 3.32 -15.91
C THR A 93 -6.18 4.80 -16.13
N THR A 94 -6.38 5.19 -17.39
CA THR A 94 -6.93 6.51 -17.72
C THR A 94 -8.45 6.43 -17.95
N SER A 95 -9.13 7.56 -17.87
CA SER A 95 -10.57 7.68 -18.19
C SER A 95 -10.86 7.06 -19.57
N GLY A 96 -11.91 6.24 -19.66
CA GLY A 96 -12.27 5.48 -20.85
C GLY A 96 -11.45 4.20 -21.08
N GLY A 97 -10.36 3.98 -20.33
CA GLY A 97 -9.60 2.74 -20.36
C GLY A 97 -10.36 1.57 -19.78
N THR A 98 -9.81 0.37 -19.84
CA THR A 98 -10.49 -0.85 -19.38
C THR A 98 -9.72 -1.55 -18.26
N GLY A 99 -10.47 -2.16 -17.33
CA GLY A 99 -9.94 -3.04 -16.29
C GLY A 99 -10.68 -4.38 -16.29
N SER A 100 -10.04 -5.39 -15.74
CA SER A 100 -10.59 -6.72 -15.51
C SER A 100 -10.85 -6.89 -14.02
N VAL A 101 -12.12 -6.98 -13.62
CA VAL A 101 -12.51 -7.29 -12.24
C VAL A 101 -12.40 -8.80 -12.03
N ARG A 102 -11.69 -9.20 -10.97
CA ARG A 102 -11.44 -10.59 -10.61
C ARG A 102 -11.86 -10.81 -9.17
N VAL A 103 -12.69 -11.82 -8.95
CA VAL A 103 -13.38 -12.06 -7.67
C VAL A 103 -13.29 -13.51 -7.24
N HIS A 104 -13.11 -13.71 -5.95
CA HIS A 104 -13.42 -14.93 -5.23
C HIS A 104 -14.62 -14.65 -4.30
N SER A 105 -15.69 -15.43 -4.44
CA SER A 105 -16.83 -15.42 -3.54
C SER A 105 -17.44 -16.81 -3.44
N PRO A 106 -17.76 -17.30 -2.23
CA PRO A 106 -18.43 -18.61 -2.04
C PRO A 106 -19.94 -18.54 -2.33
N GLU A 107 -20.52 -17.34 -2.40
CA GLU A 107 -21.96 -17.09 -2.53
C GLU A 107 -22.25 -16.04 -3.60
N PRO A 108 -23.53 -15.88 -4.03
CA PRO A 108 -23.93 -14.80 -4.93
C PRO A 108 -23.54 -13.42 -4.42
N TYR A 109 -23.19 -12.53 -5.31
CA TYR A 109 -22.71 -11.21 -4.94
C TYR A 109 -23.06 -10.13 -5.98
N ARG A 110 -23.04 -8.88 -5.51
CA ARG A 110 -23.18 -7.67 -6.29
C ARG A 110 -21.84 -6.95 -6.40
N LEU A 111 -21.55 -6.37 -7.57
CA LEU A 111 -20.43 -5.47 -7.77
C LEU A 111 -20.92 -4.07 -8.12
N THR A 112 -20.42 -3.07 -7.41
CA THR A 112 -20.74 -1.64 -7.62
C THR A 112 -19.46 -0.84 -7.73
N LEU A 113 -19.34 -0.02 -8.78
CA LEU A 113 -18.24 0.94 -8.92
C LEU A 113 -18.62 2.23 -8.21
N VAL A 114 -17.78 2.68 -7.28
CA VAL A 114 -17.98 3.87 -6.45
C VAL A 114 -16.76 4.76 -6.56
N ARG A 115 -16.93 6.07 -6.62
CA ARG A 115 -15.87 7.05 -6.49
C ARG A 115 -15.83 7.59 -5.06
N HIS A 116 -14.65 7.58 -4.45
CA HIS A 116 -14.42 8.14 -3.12
C HIS A 116 -13.73 9.51 -3.24
N GLY A 117 -14.52 10.57 -3.11
CA GLY A 117 -14.10 11.96 -2.98
C GLY A 117 -14.47 12.52 -1.62
N ALA A 118 -14.96 13.78 -1.58
CA ALA A 118 -15.52 14.37 -0.36
C ALA A 118 -16.72 13.57 0.17
N GLU A 119 -17.47 13.01 -0.75
CA GLU A 119 -18.56 12.06 -0.50
C GLU A 119 -18.37 10.83 -1.40
N ALA A 120 -18.90 9.68 -0.97
CA ALA A 120 -18.95 8.49 -1.80
C ALA A 120 -20.02 8.66 -2.89
N GLU A 121 -19.66 8.43 -4.15
CA GLU A 121 -20.54 8.56 -5.31
C GLU A 121 -20.65 7.21 -6.02
N GLU A 122 -21.84 6.60 -6.01
CA GLU A 122 -22.10 5.41 -6.80
C GLU A 122 -22.07 5.77 -8.29
N VAL A 123 -21.06 5.27 -9.00
CA VAL A 123 -20.87 5.53 -10.43
C VAL A 123 -21.74 4.61 -11.25
N ARG A 124 -21.68 3.29 -10.93
CA ARG A 124 -22.40 2.28 -11.72
C ARG A 124 -22.50 0.93 -11.00
N LEU A 125 -23.67 0.31 -11.08
CA LEU A 125 -23.83 -1.12 -10.79
C LEU A 125 -23.17 -1.92 -11.93
N LEU A 126 -22.17 -2.76 -11.61
CA LEU A 126 -21.47 -3.61 -12.58
C LEU A 126 -22.23 -4.91 -12.84
N GLY A 127 -23.01 -5.39 -11.87
CA GLY A 127 -23.89 -6.55 -12.03
C GLY A 127 -24.12 -7.34 -10.75
N TRP A 128 -24.99 -8.33 -10.88
CA TRP A 128 -25.22 -9.41 -9.95
C TRP A 128 -24.68 -10.69 -10.51
N PHE A 129 -24.03 -11.50 -9.68
CA PHE A 129 -23.33 -12.71 -10.09
C PHE A 129 -23.78 -13.86 -9.17
N ASP A 130 -24.58 -14.75 -9.71
CA ASP A 130 -25.15 -15.91 -9.03
C ASP A 130 -24.60 -17.25 -9.52
N GLU A 131 -23.74 -17.23 -10.55
CA GLU A 131 -23.07 -18.40 -11.10
C GLU A 131 -21.97 -18.92 -10.16
N HIS A 132 -22.35 -19.41 -9.00
CA HIS A 132 -21.42 -19.90 -7.99
C HIS A 132 -21.24 -21.42 -7.99
N GLY A 133 -21.96 -22.17 -8.81
CA GLY A 133 -21.97 -23.63 -8.83
C GLY A 133 -20.59 -24.29 -8.70
N PRO A 134 -19.74 -24.32 -9.73
CA PRO A 134 -18.41 -24.91 -9.64
C PRO A 134 -17.48 -24.17 -8.66
N ARG A 135 -17.69 -22.88 -8.43
CA ARG A 135 -16.87 -22.07 -7.52
C ARG A 135 -17.17 -22.36 -6.05
N ALA A 136 -18.40 -22.64 -5.71
CA ALA A 136 -18.79 -23.03 -4.36
C ALA A 136 -18.18 -24.39 -3.96
N THR A 137 -17.83 -25.23 -4.94
CA THR A 137 -17.30 -26.57 -4.70
C THR A 137 -15.79 -26.69 -4.89
N VAL A 138 -15.19 -25.89 -5.76
CA VAL A 138 -13.76 -25.94 -6.06
C VAL A 138 -13.21 -24.53 -6.28
N GLN A 139 -12.44 -24.06 -5.33
CA GLN A 139 -11.73 -22.77 -5.46
C GLN A 139 -10.50 -22.88 -6.38
N VAL A 140 -10.16 -21.78 -7.03
CA VAL A 140 -8.95 -21.65 -7.85
C VAL A 140 -7.99 -20.72 -7.14
N THR A 141 -6.87 -21.25 -6.68
CA THR A 141 -5.76 -20.50 -6.09
C THR A 141 -4.48 -21.29 -6.31
N PRO A 142 -3.37 -20.66 -6.70
CA PRO A 142 -2.10 -21.37 -6.83
C PRO A 142 -1.64 -21.94 -5.49
N ASP A 143 -0.87 -23.01 -5.55
CA ASP A 143 -0.15 -23.58 -4.41
C ASP A 143 1.22 -22.88 -4.26
N GLY A 144 1.83 -23.02 -3.11
CA GLY A 144 3.14 -22.41 -2.81
C GLY A 144 3.08 -20.89 -2.72
N ASP A 145 4.16 -20.24 -3.17
CA ASP A 145 4.27 -18.78 -3.19
C ASP A 145 3.76 -18.20 -4.51
N TYR A 146 2.59 -17.60 -4.48
CA TYR A 146 1.99 -16.91 -5.62
C TYR A 146 2.11 -15.38 -5.56
N THR A 147 2.84 -14.85 -4.59
CA THR A 147 2.96 -13.39 -4.44
C THR A 147 3.69 -12.70 -5.59
N PRO A 148 4.67 -13.33 -6.29
CA PRO A 148 5.29 -12.72 -7.45
C PRO A 148 4.48 -12.87 -8.75
N SER A 149 3.58 -13.85 -8.84
CA SER A 149 2.81 -14.14 -10.06
C SER A 149 1.34 -13.74 -9.99
N GLY A 150 0.87 -13.32 -8.79
CA GLY A 150 -0.54 -13.07 -8.55
C GLY A 150 -1.36 -14.34 -8.31
N VAL A 151 -2.65 -14.15 -7.99
CA VAL A 151 -3.55 -15.27 -7.65
C VAL A 151 -4.18 -15.95 -8.86
N GLY A 152 -4.07 -15.38 -10.06
CA GLY A 152 -4.50 -16.00 -11.30
C GLY A 152 -6.02 -16.21 -11.44
N TRP A 153 -6.85 -15.45 -10.74
CA TRP A 153 -8.30 -15.57 -10.85
C TRP A 153 -8.79 -15.15 -12.23
N ALA A 154 -9.79 -15.87 -12.72
CA ALA A 154 -10.43 -15.53 -13.99
C ALA A 154 -11.11 -14.16 -13.90
N GLN A 155 -11.15 -13.46 -15.04
CA GLN A 155 -11.92 -12.24 -15.18
C GLN A 155 -13.40 -12.52 -14.93
N GLN A 156 -14.02 -11.78 -14.02
CA GLN A 156 -15.46 -11.83 -13.78
C GLN A 156 -16.20 -10.90 -14.73
N VAL A 157 -15.75 -9.65 -14.83
CA VAL A 157 -16.32 -8.66 -15.72
C VAL A 157 -15.25 -7.70 -16.20
N ALA A 158 -15.35 -7.26 -17.46
CA ALA A 158 -14.61 -6.11 -17.96
C ALA A 158 -15.30 -4.83 -17.53
N VAL A 159 -14.55 -3.87 -17.02
CA VAL A 159 -15.05 -2.56 -16.59
C VAL A 159 -14.35 -1.46 -17.38
N THR A 160 -15.14 -0.53 -17.94
CA THR A 160 -14.59 0.69 -18.53
C THR A 160 -14.48 1.76 -17.46
N ALA A 161 -13.33 2.40 -17.37
CA ALA A 161 -13.08 3.50 -16.45
C ALA A 161 -14.02 4.67 -16.72
N PRO A 162 -14.59 5.30 -15.66
CA PRO A 162 -15.46 6.46 -15.82
C PRO A 162 -14.69 7.66 -16.41
N GLU A 163 -15.45 8.60 -16.97
CA GLU A 163 -14.91 9.86 -17.49
C GLU A 163 -14.30 10.72 -16.37
N ARG A 164 -14.92 10.74 -15.18
CA ARG A 164 -14.42 11.46 -14.02
C ARG A 164 -13.26 10.70 -13.39
N ALA A 165 -12.08 11.27 -13.43
CA ALA A 165 -10.88 10.75 -12.78
C ALA A 165 -10.98 10.76 -11.25
N GLY A 166 -10.13 10.01 -10.57
CA GLY A 166 -10.02 9.99 -9.11
C GLY A 166 -9.85 8.60 -8.51
N LEU A 167 -10.05 8.53 -7.20
CA LEU A 167 -9.99 7.27 -6.44
C LEU A 167 -11.32 6.53 -6.54
N HIS A 168 -11.33 5.46 -7.29
CA HIS A 168 -12.48 4.59 -7.44
C HIS A 168 -12.28 3.29 -6.66
N TYR A 169 -13.40 2.67 -6.29
CA TYR A 169 -13.44 1.36 -5.67
C TYR A 169 -14.49 0.50 -6.33
N VAL A 170 -14.16 -0.77 -6.52
CA VAL A 170 -15.19 -1.78 -6.76
C VAL A 170 -15.62 -2.35 -5.41
N HIS A 171 -16.87 -2.14 -5.05
CA HIS A 171 -17.49 -2.71 -3.87
C HIS A 171 -18.16 -4.02 -4.21
N LEU A 172 -17.81 -5.06 -3.47
CA LEU A 172 -18.39 -6.38 -3.51
C LEU A 172 -19.26 -6.57 -2.26
N GLU A 173 -20.50 -6.97 -2.44
CA GLU A 173 -21.44 -7.31 -1.36
C GLU A 173 -22.10 -8.63 -1.69
N THR A 174 -21.98 -9.60 -0.79
CA THR A 174 -22.56 -10.94 -0.95
C THR A 174 -24.03 -10.96 -0.52
N GLU A 175 -24.75 -12.04 -0.84
CA GLU A 175 -26.14 -12.26 -0.42
C GLU A 175 -26.29 -12.26 1.11
N SER A 176 -25.33 -12.81 1.85
CA SER A 176 -25.30 -12.77 3.32
C SER A 176 -24.92 -11.42 3.92
N GLY A 177 -24.55 -10.44 3.10
CA GLY A 177 -24.10 -9.12 3.52
C GLY A 177 -22.63 -8.99 3.86
N ALA A 178 -21.80 -10.01 3.56
CA ALA A 178 -20.35 -9.86 3.67
C ALA A 178 -19.84 -8.90 2.59
N ARG A 179 -18.88 -8.04 2.95
CA ARG A 179 -18.39 -6.97 2.08
C ARG A 179 -16.88 -7.04 1.89
N PHE A 180 -16.44 -6.64 0.71
CA PHE A 180 -15.05 -6.39 0.38
C PHE A 180 -14.97 -5.24 -0.63
N SER A 181 -13.96 -4.40 -0.56
CA SER A 181 -13.74 -3.34 -1.54
C SER A 181 -12.28 -3.31 -1.98
N PHE A 182 -12.05 -2.86 -3.19
CA PHE A 182 -10.68 -2.79 -3.72
C PHE A 182 -10.50 -1.58 -4.63
N PRO A 183 -9.35 -0.88 -4.49
CA PRO A 183 -9.09 0.39 -5.15
C PRO A 183 -8.83 0.24 -6.65
N TRP A 184 -9.19 1.28 -7.39
CA TRP A 184 -8.87 1.49 -8.79
C TRP A 184 -8.57 2.97 -9.04
N VAL A 185 -7.32 3.29 -9.33
CA VAL A 185 -6.92 4.67 -9.62
C VAL A 185 -7.22 4.97 -11.08
N VAL A 186 -8.11 5.92 -11.33
CA VAL A 186 -8.45 6.39 -12.68
C VAL A 186 -7.87 7.78 -12.88
N ALA A 187 -6.83 7.87 -13.71
CA ALA A 187 -6.24 9.13 -14.11
C ALA A 187 -7.05 9.79 -15.25
N PRO A 188 -7.01 11.11 -15.42
CA PRO A 188 -7.68 11.74 -16.55
C PRO A 188 -7.01 11.36 -17.87
N ALA A 189 -7.78 11.26 -18.96
CA ALA A 189 -7.24 11.06 -20.31
C ALA A 189 -6.43 12.28 -20.81
N ALA A 190 -6.72 13.44 -20.27
CA ALA A 190 -5.96 14.67 -20.45
C ALA A 190 -6.08 15.52 -19.16
N PRO A 191 -5.08 16.31 -18.80
CA PRO A 191 -5.14 17.16 -17.61
C PRO A 191 -6.40 18.00 -17.52
N THR A 192 -7.07 17.97 -16.36
CA THR A 192 -8.29 18.73 -16.07
C THR A 192 -8.06 19.81 -15.01
N SER A 193 -6.88 19.79 -14.37
CA SER A 193 -6.48 20.70 -13.31
C SER A 193 -5.02 21.14 -13.49
N SER A 194 -4.60 22.15 -12.73
CA SER A 194 -3.17 22.52 -12.58
C SER A 194 -2.47 21.73 -11.46
N ILE A 195 -3.19 20.88 -10.73
CA ILE A 195 -2.72 20.10 -9.59
C ILE A 195 -2.80 18.62 -9.93
N ALA A 196 -1.67 17.94 -9.94
CA ALA A 196 -1.59 16.49 -9.93
C ALA A 196 -1.43 15.98 -8.49
N VAL A 197 -2.10 14.90 -8.14
CA VAL A 197 -1.91 14.16 -6.88
C VAL A 197 -1.45 12.75 -7.21
N LEU A 198 -0.43 12.27 -6.51
CA LEU A 198 0.09 10.93 -6.70
C LEU A 198 -0.36 10.02 -5.54
N ALA A 199 -1.08 8.95 -5.86
CA ALA A 199 -1.43 7.89 -4.92
C ALA A 199 -0.22 6.99 -4.69
N SER A 200 0.12 6.68 -3.44
CA SER A 200 1.29 5.89 -3.05
C SER A 200 1.07 4.38 -3.27
N THR A 201 0.74 4.00 -4.50
CA THR A 201 0.36 2.63 -4.89
C THR A 201 1.45 1.60 -4.63
N ASN A 202 2.72 1.98 -4.69
CA ASN A 202 3.85 1.11 -4.36
C ASN A 202 3.89 0.81 -2.85
N SER A 203 3.59 1.80 -2.00
CA SER A 203 3.42 1.59 -0.56
C SER A 203 2.24 0.67 -0.28
N TRP A 204 1.12 0.82 -1.00
CA TRP A 204 -0.01 -0.10 -0.86
C TRP A 204 0.40 -1.55 -1.13
N LEU A 205 1.21 -1.79 -2.16
CA LEU A 205 1.75 -3.12 -2.47
C LEU A 205 2.75 -3.59 -1.43
N ALA A 206 3.64 -2.72 -0.95
CA ALA A 206 4.68 -3.06 0.02
C ALA A 206 4.11 -3.67 1.30
N TYR A 207 2.98 -3.15 1.77
CA TYR A 207 2.28 -3.63 2.97
C TYR A 207 1.31 -4.79 2.69
N ASN A 208 0.97 -5.09 1.43
CA ASN A 208 0.02 -6.14 1.09
C ASN A 208 0.57 -7.54 1.41
N ASN A 209 0.04 -8.17 2.45
CA ASN A 209 0.44 -9.49 2.92
C ASN A 209 -0.42 -10.65 2.38
N PHE A 210 -1.32 -10.40 1.45
CA PHE A 210 -2.10 -11.46 0.80
C PHE A 210 -1.17 -12.39 0.03
N GLY A 211 -1.19 -13.67 0.37
CA GLY A 211 -0.24 -14.65 -0.14
C GLY A 211 0.84 -15.04 0.87
N GLY A 212 0.93 -14.35 2.02
CA GLY A 212 1.87 -14.66 3.10
C GLY A 212 3.22 -13.96 2.98
N ARG A 213 3.44 -13.14 1.93
CA ARG A 213 4.61 -12.26 1.81
C ARG A 213 4.19 -10.82 1.52
N SER A 214 4.97 -9.91 2.04
CA SER A 214 4.97 -8.48 1.76
C SER A 214 6.41 -7.97 1.81
N ASN A 215 6.65 -6.68 1.67
CA ASN A 215 7.98 -6.11 1.88
C ASN A 215 8.46 -6.22 3.36
N TYR A 216 7.54 -6.47 4.30
CA TYR A 216 7.80 -6.54 5.75
C TYR A 216 7.61 -7.94 6.34
N ILE A 217 6.91 -8.81 5.63
CA ILE A 217 6.58 -10.16 6.09
C ILE A 217 7.14 -11.14 5.10
N ASN A 218 8.11 -11.97 5.53
CA ASN A 218 8.70 -13.00 4.68
C ASN A 218 9.22 -12.44 3.34
N ALA A 219 9.83 -11.26 3.34
CA ALA A 219 10.20 -10.53 2.12
C ALA A 219 11.07 -11.34 1.15
N ALA A 220 11.94 -12.20 1.67
CA ALA A 220 12.85 -13.04 0.89
C ALA A 220 12.16 -14.29 0.33
N GLU A 221 11.40 -15.02 1.19
CA GLU A 221 10.76 -16.29 0.84
C GLU A 221 9.72 -16.68 1.88
N LEU A 222 8.79 -17.56 1.52
CA LEU A 222 7.93 -18.20 2.52
C LEU A 222 8.76 -19.10 3.43
N PRO A 223 8.42 -19.22 4.73
CA PRO A 223 9.05 -20.19 5.62
C PRO A 223 8.86 -21.63 5.11
N GLU A 224 9.76 -22.53 5.51
CA GLU A 224 9.64 -23.97 5.20
C GLU A 224 8.34 -24.61 5.69
N ARG A 225 7.66 -23.97 6.65
CA ARG A 225 6.39 -24.42 7.24
C ARG A 225 5.44 -23.25 7.42
N PRO A 226 4.13 -23.50 7.31
CA PRO A 226 3.11 -22.48 7.63
C PRO A 226 3.25 -21.97 9.07
N ILE A 227 2.87 -20.72 9.26
CA ILE A 227 2.94 -20.02 10.55
C ILE A 227 1.78 -20.49 11.45
N VAL A 228 2.10 -21.06 12.64
CA VAL A 228 1.08 -21.62 13.55
C VAL A 228 0.39 -20.54 14.38
N HIS A 229 1.10 -19.46 14.71
CA HIS A 229 0.62 -18.40 15.60
C HIS A 229 0.68 -17.03 14.92
N ALA A 230 0.20 -16.95 13.70
CA ALA A 230 0.15 -15.71 12.97
C ALA A 230 -0.81 -14.70 13.66
N ARG A 231 -0.27 -13.61 14.17
CA ARG A 231 -1.06 -12.47 14.61
C ARG A 231 -1.35 -11.61 13.39
N THR A 232 -2.59 -11.58 12.96
CA THR A 232 -3.03 -10.85 11.76
C THR A 232 -3.02 -9.33 11.93
N ASP A 233 -2.88 -8.88 13.18
CA ASP A 233 -2.84 -7.47 13.60
C ASP A 233 -1.42 -6.91 13.70
N LEU A 234 -0.38 -7.72 13.48
CA LEU A 234 1.00 -7.27 13.50
C LEU A 234 1.49 -6.90 12.10
N ASP A 235 2.24 -5.81 12.04
CA ASP A 235 2.87 -5.33 10.81
C ASP A 235 3.94 -6.31 10.31
N ARG A 236 4.57 -7.01 11.24
CA ARG A 236 5.66 -7.96 10.96
C ARG A 236 5.41 -9.26 11.70
N TYR A 237 5.40 -10.36 10.97
CA TYR A 237 5.50 -11.69 11.54
C TYR A 237 6.97 -12.08 11.59
N ARG A 238 7.48 -12.24 12.79
CA ARG A 238 8.78 -12.87 12.97
C ARG A 238 8.56 -14.38 13.05
N THR A 239 9.02 -15.11 12.04
CA THR A 239 9.05 -16.56 12.09
C THR A 239 10.34 -17.00 12.74
N GLY A 240 10.26 -17.56 13.94
CA GLY A 240 11.40 -18.17 14.61
C GLY A 240 12.49 -17.17 15.02
N THR A 241 13.73 -17.53 14.79
CA THR A 241 14.94 -16.80 15.20
C THR A 241 15.44 -15.78 14.18
N SER A 242 14.71 -15.55 13.09
CA SER A 242 15.14 -14.55 12.10
C SER A 242 15.05 -13.16 12.71
N THR A 243 16.21 -12.55 12.91
CA THR A 243 16.37 -11.16 13.32
C THR A 243 16.48 -10.22 12.12
N GLU A 244 16.50 -10.76 10.90
CA GLU A 244 16.59 -9.98 9.67
C GLU A 244 15.27 -9.27 9.41
N HIS A 245 15.21 -8.00 9.77
CA HIS A 245 14.13 -7.10 9.39
C HIS A 245 14.27 -6.64 7.94
N SER A 246 15.48 -6.61 7.44
CA SER A 246 15.88 -6.03 6.19
C SER A 246 16.98 -6.93 5.59
N PRO A 247 16.61 -7.96 4.82
CA PRO A 247 17.57 -8.81 4.14
C PRO A 247 18.36 -8.02 3.08
N PRO A 248 19.51 -8.52 2.60
CA PRO A 248 20.19 -7.95 1.43
C PRO A 248 19.25 -7.83 0.23
N ASP A 249 19.41 -6.76 -0.57
CA ASP A 249 18.53 -6.43 -1.70
C ASP A 249 18.31 -7.60 -2.67
N GLU A 250 19.33 -8.44 -2.90
CA GLU A 250 19.25 -9.59 -3.80
C GLU A 250 18.29 -10.69 -3.31
N ARG A 251 17.98 -10.69 -2.02
CA ARG A 251 17.09 -11.67 -1.40
C ARG A 251 15.61 -11.24 -1.47
N TYR A 252 15.32 -9.95 -1.68
CA TYR A 252 13.94 -9.51 -1.84
C TYR A 252 13.31 -10.15 -3.08
N ARG A 253 12.23 -10.88 -2.86
CA ARG A 253 11.46 -11.49 -3.94
C ARG A 253 10.40 -10.52 -4.44
N PRO A 254 10.12 -10.52 -5.75
CA PRO A 254 9.11 -9.64 -6.33
C PRO A 254 7.73 -9.83 -5.70
N LEU A 255 6.93 -8.76 -5.75
CA LEU A 255 5.53 -8.74 -5.34
C LEU A 255 4.66 -8.27 -6.52
N SER A 256 3.57 -8.97 -6.76
CA SER A 256 2.62 -8.64 -7.82
C SER A 256 1.43 -7.83 -7.31
N PHE A 257 0.97 -6.87 -8.11
CA PHE A 257 -0.29 -6.17 -7.91
C PHE A 257 -1.53 -7.03 -8.20
N GLU A 258 -1.39 -8.15 -8.91
CA GLU A 258 -2.51 -9.04 -9.25
C GLU A 258 -2.97 -9.90 -8.06
N ARG A 259 -3.22 -9.23 -6.92
CA ARG A 259 -3.67 -9.82 -5.67
C ARG A 259 -4.71 -8.92 -4.99
N PRO A 260 -5.64 -9.49 -4.19
CA PRO A 260 -6.46 -8.69 -3.27
C PRO A 260 -5.61 -7.86 -2.31
N GLU A 261 -6.13 -6.71 -1.92
CA GLU A 261 -5.48 -5.78 -0.99
C GLU A 261 -6.37 -5.51 0.24
N PRO A 262 -6.42 -6.43 1.21
CA PRO A 262 -7.32 -6.31 2.37
C PRO A 262 -7.07 -5.06 3.22
N LEU A 263 -5.86 -4.48 3.15
CA LEU A 263 -5.48 -3.30 3.92
C LEU A 263 -5.92 -1.98 3.26
N ASN A 264 -6.26 -2.01 1.97
CA ASN A 264 -6.64 -0.82 1.20
C ASN A 264 -8.16 -0.68 1.00
N GLN A 265 -8.96 -1.36 1.82
CA GLN A 265 -10.41 -1.27 1.75
C GLN A 265 -10.92 0.06 2.31
N ILE A 266 -11.94 0.61 1.63
CA ILE A 266 -12.80 1.68 2.14
C ILE A 266 -14.24 1.19 2.00
N GLY A 267 -15.03 1.23 3.06
CA GLY A 267 -16.44 0.85 3.03
C GLY A 267 -17.29 1.86 2.24
N ILE A 268 -18.37 1.38 1.62
CA ILE A 268 -19.25 2.26 0.85
C ILE A 268 -19.97 3.31 1.73
N ASP A 269 -20.17 2.96 3.00
CA ASP A 269 -20.86 3.80 4.00
C ASP A 269 -19.84 4.55 4.90
N GLU A 270 -18.51 4.43 4.62
CA GLU A 270 -17.48 5.13 5.39
C GLU A 270 -17.32 6.58 4.94
N HIS A 271 -16.99 7.45 5.90
CA HIS A 271 -16.66 8.85 5.68
C HIS A 271 -15.17 9.13 5.95
N PRO A 272 -14.57 10.16 5.33
CA PRO A 272 -13.15 10.47 5.52
C PRO A 272 -12.75 10.77 6.98
N THR A 273 -13.73 11.12 7.82
CA THR A 273 -13.54 11.39 9.25
C THR A 273 -13.75 10.18 10.15
N ASP A 274 -14.21 9.05 9.59
CA ASP A 274 -14.42 7.84 10.36
C ASP A 274 -13.09 7.20 10.78
N PRO A 275 -13.06 6.47 11.90
CA PRO A 275 -11.88 5.77 12.34
C PRO A 275 -11.42 4.71 11.33
N ILE A 276 -10.13 4.74 10.95
CA ILE A 276 -9.52 3.68 10.16
C ILE A 276 -9.24 2.50 11.09
N ARG A 277 -9.95 1.38 10.85
CA ARG A 277 -9.80 0.18 11.65
C ARG A 277 -8.56 -0.61 11.25
N GLY A 278 -7.78 -1.00 12.24
CA GLY A 278 -6.57 -1.78 12.05
C GLY A 278 -5.31 -0.91 12.07
N ARG A 279 -4.20 -1.58 12.29
CA ARG A 279 -2.93 -0.92 12.53
C ARG A 279 -2.27 -0.41 11.26
N GLN A 280 -2.28 -1.23 10.20
CA GLN A 280 -1.59 -0.93 8.95
C GLN A 280 -2.31 0.09 8.06
N PRO A 281 -3.65 0.10 7.92
CA PRO A 281 -4.31 1.03 6.99
C PRO A 281 -4.19 2.51 7.34
N CYS A 282 -3.73 2.86 8.55
CA CYS A 282 -3.61 4.26 8.98
C CYS A 282 -2.63 5.12 8.14
N HIS A 283 -1.85 4.52 7.25
CA HIS A 283 -0.91 5.22 6.37
C HIS A 283 -1.01 4.77 4.90
N LEU A 284 -2.12 4.11 4.52
CA LEU A 284 -2.37 3.60 3.17
C LEU A 284 -3.55 4.33 2.51
N ALA A 285 -4.22 3.71 1.55
CA ALA A 285 -5.25 4.32 0.71
C ALA A 285 -6.36 5.08 1.48
N ALA A 286 -6.83 4.53 2.61
CA ALA A 286 -7.86 5.18 3.43
C ALA A 286 -7.35 6.48 4.09
N ALA A 287 -6.06 6.54 4.45
CA ALA A 287 -5.44 7.75 4.99
C ALA A 287 -5.22 8.82 3.90
N GLU A 288 -4.82 8.40 2.69
CA GLU A 288 -4.69 9.31 1.54
C GLU A 288 -6.04 9.89 1.11
N TRP A 289 -7.12 9.11 1.19
CA TRP A 289 -8.47 9.58 0.91
C TRP A 289 -8.87 10.81 1.74
N ARG A 290 -8.40 10.93 2.98
CA ARG A 290 -8.65 12.11 3.85
C ARG A 290 -8.18 13.41 3.18
N LEU A 291 -6.99 13.40 2.59
CA LEU A 291 -6.47 14.56 1.87
C LEU A 291 -7.28 14.85 0.59
N LEU A 292 -7.59 13.83 -0.20
CA LEU A 292 -8.39 13.99 -1.43
C LEU A 292 -9.78 14.57 -1.11
N ALA A 293 -10.42 14.05 -0.06
CA ALA A 293 -11.72 14.55 0.40
C ALA A 293 -11.64 16.01 0.88
N TRP A 294 -10.58 16.36 1.61
CA TRP A 294 -10.35 17.73 2.04
C TRP A 294 -10.13 18.67 0.85
N MET A 295 -9.32 18.28 -0.13
CA MET A 295 -9.07 19.08 -1.34
C MET A 295 -10.38 19.38 -2.09
N GLU A 296 -11.26 18.40 -2.25
CA GLU A 296 -12.57 18.61 -2.88
C GLU A 296 -13.47 19.54 -2.07
N ARG A 297 -13.53 19.39 -0.74
CA ARG A 297 -14.30 20.29 0.16
C ARG A 297 -13.84 21.73 0.11
N GLU A 298 -12.53 21.93 -0.07
CA GLU A 298 -11.91 23.26 -0.21
C GLU A 298 -11.98 23.82 -1.63
N GLY A 299 -12.51 23.05 -2.59
CA GLY A 299 -12.67 23.46 -4.00
C GLY A 299 -11.36 23.38 -4.82
N PHE A 300 -10.36 22.63 -4.36
CA PHE A 300 -9.15 22.35 -5.14
C PHE A 300 -9.40 21.21 -6.12
N ALA A 301 -9.70 21.57 -7.37
CA ALA A 301 -9.72 20.59 -8.46
C ALA A 301 -8.32 19.96 -8.59
N HIS A 302 -8.28 18.64 -8.75
CA HIS A 302 -7.04 17.90 -8.90
C HIS A 302 -7.22 16.66 -9.75
N ASP A 303 -6.14 16.22 -10.37
CA ASP A 303 -6.04 14.99 -11.14
C ASP A 303 -5.25 13.95 -10.35
N LEU A 304 -5.83 12.76 -10.15
CA LEU A 304 -5.19 11.67 -9.39
C LEU A 304 -4.48 10.71 -10.33
N TYR A 305 -3.25 10.34 -9.99
CA TYR A 305 -2.43 9.38 -10.69
C TYR A 305 -1.89 8.31 -9.75
N ALA A 306 -1.65 7.10 -10.27
CA ALA A 306 -0.84 6.09 -9.59
C ALA A 306 0.65 6.36 -9.83
N GLU A 307 1.52 5.87 -8.95
CA GLU A 307 2.99 6.00 -9.11
C GLU A 307 3.51 5.36 -10.41
N ALA A 308 2.86 4.31 -10.90
CA ALA A 308 3.21 3.74 -12.20
C ALA A 308 3.04 4.74 -13.36
N HIS A 309 2.05 5.63 -13.31
CA HIS A 309 1.88 6.68 -14.33
C HIS A 309 3.02 7.70 -14.31
N LEU A 310 3.65 7.94 -13.16
CA LEU A 310 4.86 8.74 -13.08
C LEU A 310 6.07 7.98 -13.59
N HIS A 311 6.15 6.68 -13.28
CA HIS A 311 7.23 5.81 -13.72
C HIS A 311 7.31 5.67 -15.24
N ASP A 312 6.18 5.45 -15.90
CA ASP A 312 6.09 5.20 -17.35
C ASP A 312 5.94 6.47 -18.20
N GLY A 313 5.79 7.64 -17.54
CA GLY A 313 5.64 8.94 -18.22
C GLY A 313 4.21 9.27 -18.67
N THR A 314 3.21 8.46 -18.31
CA THR A 314 1.78 8.79 -18.55
C THR A 314 1.39 10.07 -17.81
N LEU A 315 1.96 10.31 -16.61
CA LEU A 315 1.89 11.59 -15.93
C LEU A 315 2.95 12.54 -16.52
N ASP A 316 2.51 13.40 -17.44
CA ASP A 316 3.33 14.48 -17.98
C ASP A 316 3.36 15.67 -17.00
N LEU A 317 4.42 15.77 -16.19
CA LEU A 317 4.57 16.80 -15.16
C LEU A 317 4.58 18.22 -15.72
N ASP A 318 5.00 18.41 -16.98
CA ASP A 318 5.06 19.75 -17.60
C ASP A 318 3.67 20.35 -17.89
N ARG A 319 2.63 19.53 -17.78
CA ARG A 319 1.23 19.93 -17.89
C ARG A 319 0.64 20.45 -16.56
N TYR A 320 1.38 20.33 -15.45
CA TYR A 320 0.95 20.68 -14.11
C TYR A 320 1.82 21.78 -13.52
N ARG A 321 1.24 22.56 -12.60
CA ARG A 321 1.97 23.51 -11.78
C ARG A 321 2.41 22.90 -10.46
N VAL A 322 1.57 22.00 -9.90
CA VAL A 322 1.78 21.39 -8.58
C VAL A 322 1.68 19.89 -8.70
N LEU A 323 2.65 19.21 -8.11
CA LEU A 323 2.56 17.79 -7.76
C LEU A 323 2.39 17.66 -6.25
N VAL A 324 1.35 16.97 -5.80
CA VAL A 324 1.15 16.62 -4.39
C VAL A 324 1.45 15.14 -4.21
N ILE A 325 2.36 14.83 -3.29
CA ILE A 325 2.60 13.48 -2.78
C ILE A 325 2.30 13.48 -1.29
N SER A 326 1.64 12.45 -0.77
CA SER A 326 1.11 12.51 0.59
C SER A 326 1.19 11.21 1.35
N THR A 327 1.00 11.32 2.65
CA THR A 327 0.88 10.24 3.60
C THR A 327 2.17 9.42 3.69
N HIS A 328 2.39 8.44 2.80
CA HIS A 328 3.55 7.55 2.91
C HIS A 328 4.09 7.12 1.52
N PRO A 329 4.64 8.05 0.71
CA PRO A 329 5.20 7.75 -0.61
C PRO A 329 6.64 7.22 -0.50
N GLU A 330 6.83 6.09 0.19
CA GLU A 330 8.14 5.55 0.60
C GLU A 330 8.93 4.97 -0.58
N TYR A 331 8.23 4.34 -1.56
CA TYR A 331 8.84 3.45 -2.54
C TYR A 331 8.82 4.02 -3.95
N TRP A 332 9.94 4.58 -4.40
CA TRP A 332 10.04 5.21 -5.72
C TRP A 332 11.09 4.53 -6.61
N SER A 333 10.82 4.48 -7.91
CA SER A 333 11.87 4.12 -8.88
C SER A 333 12.80 5.30 -9.16
N ARG A 334 13.98 5.02 -9.70
CA ARG A 334 14.92 6.07 -10.15
C ARG A 334 14.29 6.99 -11.17
N GLN A 335 13.51 6.45 -12.11
CA GLN A 335 12.82 7.24 -13.13
C GLN A 335 11.86 8.25 -12.50
N MET A 336 11.09 7.84 -11.48
CA MET A 336 10.19 8.74 -10.76
C MET A 336 10.98 9.84 -10.06
N TYR A 337 12.03 9.47 -9.33
CA TYR A 337 12.89 10.44 -8.63
C TYR A 337 13.48 11.45 -9.62
N ASP A 338 14.14 10.98 -10.68
CA ASP A 338 14.82 11.84 -11.66
C ASP A 338 13.84 12.73 -12.43
N ALA A 339 12.65 12.23 -12.76
CA ALA A 339 11.60 13.02 -13.42
C ALA A 339 11.13 14.20 -12.57
N VAL A 340 10.84 13.95 -11.27
CA VAL A 340 10.39 15.00 -10.34
C VAL A 340 11.54 15.94 -9.97
N TYR A 341 12.75 15.40 -9.78
CA TYR A 341 13.94 16.23 -9.50
C TYR A 341 14.20 17.21 -10.64
N ALA A 342 14.25 16.74 -11.89
CA ALA A 342 14.44 17.63 -13.05
C ALA A 342 13.28 18.61 -13.21
N TRP A 343 12.03 18.18 -12.94
CA TRP A 343 10.87 19.05 -13.04
C TRP A 343 10.93 20.20 -12.01
N VAL A 344 11.32 19.93 -10.77
CA VAL A 344 11.47 20.95 -9.72
C VAL A 344 12.69 21.81 -9.98
N HIS A 345 13.87 21.20 -10.15
CA HIS A 345 15.13 21.94 -10.12
C HIS A 345 15.47 22.64 -11.45
N GLU A 346 14.94 22.18 -12.58
CA GLU A 346 15.30 22.69 -13.91
C GLU A 346 14.14 23.36 -14.65
N ARG A 347 12.87 22.96 -14.34
CA ARG A 347 11.70 23.38 -15.12
C ARG A 347 10.68 24.20 -14.32
N GLY A 348 10.97 24.52 -13.06
CA GLY A 348 10.15 25.40 -12.24
C GLY A 348 8.91 24.75 -11.62
N GLY A 349 8.86 23.43 -11.58
CA GLY A 349 7.76 22.66 -10.96
C GLY A 349 7.67 22.89 -9.45
N LYS A 350 6.47 22.70 -8.90
CA LYS A 350 6.19 22.90 -7.47
C LYS A 350 5.74 21.63 -6.82
N LEU A 351 6.58 21.07 -5.96
CA LEU A 351 6.31 19.85 -5.22
C LEU A 351 5.73 20.17 -3.85
N MET A 352 4.62 19.55 -3.50
CA MET A 352 4.03 19.59 -2.17
C MET A 352 4.08 18.20 -1.55
N TYR A 353 4.98 18.01 -0.59
CA TYR A 353 5.17 16.76 0.14
C TYR A 353 4.45 16.81 1.49
N LEU A 354 3.30 16.15 1.57
CA LEU A 354 2.42 16.08 2.73
C LEU A 354 2.46 14.68 3.37
N GLY A 355 3.64 14.16 3.59
CA GLY A 355 3.87 12.80 4.09
C GLY A 355 5.09 12.69 4.97
N GLY A 356 5.39 11.48 5.41
CA GLY A 356 6.60 11.13 6.15
C GLY A 356 7.24 9.87 5.59
N ASN A 357 8.56 9.72 5.81
CA ASN A 357 9.40 8.66 5.26
C ASN A 357 9.22 8.51 3.74
N GLY A 358 9.10 9.64 3.03
CA GLY A 358 8.89 9.64 1.60
C GLY A 358 10.19 9.43 0.83
N VAL A 359 10.09 8.75 -0.33
CA VAL A 359 11.21 8.51 -1.25
C VAL A 359 12.40 7.88 -0.53
N ASP A 360 12.12 6.97 0.41
CA ASP A 360 13.15 6.33 1.24
C ASP A 360 13.78 5.12 0.56
N CYS A 361 13.00 4.34 -0.20
CA CYS A 361 13.43 3.08 -0.78
C CYS A 361 13.29 3.08 -2.30
N GLU A 362 14.30 2.52 -2.98
CA GLU A 362 14.21 2.26 -4.42
C GLU A 362 13.34 1.04 -4.70
N VAL A 363 12.50 1.14 -5.75
CA VAL A 363 11.80 0.00 -6.36
C VAL A 363 12.16 -0.12 -7.83
N GLU A 364 12.13 -1.37 -8.29
CA GLU A 364 12.34 -1.74 -9.68
C GLU A 364 11.03 -2.33 -10.24
N PHE A 365 10.45 -1.69 -11.24
CA PHE A 365 9.36 -2.27 -12.02
C PHE A 365 9.95 -3.35 -12.93
N LEU A 366 9.63 -4.62 -12.67
CA LEU A 366 10.07 -5.74 -13.49
C LEU A 366 9.21 -5.91 -14.74
N ASP A 367 7.94 -5.58 -14.58
CA ASP A 367 6.91 -5.50 -15.61
C ASP A 367 5.75 -4.63 -15.07
N ASP A 368 4.65 -4.54 -15.83
CA ASP A 368 3.49 -3.72 -15.47
C ASP A 368 2.82 -4.15 -14.15
N ALA A 369 2.99 -5.41 -13.75
CA ALA A 369 2.31 -6.01 -12.60
C ALA A 369 3.22 -6.24 -11.40
N THR A 370 4.55 -6.16 -11.53
CA THR A 370 5.46 -6.75 -10.56
C THR A 370 6.56 -5.79 -10.16
N LEU A 371 6.73 -5.58 -8.85
CA LEU A 371 7.80 -4.77 -8.28
C LEU A 371 8.81 -5.63 -7.51
N ARG A 372 10.07 -5.22 -7.55
CA ARG A 372 11.12 -5.61 -6.60
C ARG A 372 11.47 -4.41 -5.73
N PHE A 373 11.49 -4.61 -4.42
CA PHE A 373 11.84 -3.61 -3.43
C PHE A 373 13.31 -3.74 -3.05
N ARG A 374 14.01 -2.62 -2.87
CA ARG A 374 15.42 -2.55 -2.43
C ARG A 374 15.46 -1.90 -1.05
N THR A 375 15.09 -2.67 -0.03
CA THR A 375 14.83 -2.16 1.31
C THR A 375 15.90 -2.57 2.32
N GLN A 376 17.09 -2.99 1.87
CA GLN A 376 18.20 -3.28 2.76
C GLN A 376 18.54 -2.03 3.58
N ASP A 377 18.54 -2.17 4.91
CA ASP A 377 18.88 -1.07 5.80
C ASP A 377 20.32 -0.58 5.63
N GLU A 378 20.48 0.72 5.79
CA GLU A 378 21.79 1.34 5.94
C GLU A 378 22.23 1.22 7.41
N GLU A 379 23.52 0.98 7.65
CA GLU A 379 24.11 0.98 8.98
C GLU A 379 23.93 2.39 9.61
N PRO A 380 23.45 2.50 10.85
CA PRO A 380 23.36 3.79 11.52
C PRO A 380 24.69 4.55 11.52
N GLY A 381 24.68 5.76 10.97
CA GLY A 381 25.88 6.58 10.80
C GLY A 381 26.72 6.19 9.58
N GLY A 382 26.19 5.42 8.65
CA GLY A 382 26.77 5.16 7.35
C GLY A 382 26.88 6.42 6.47
N PRO A 383 27.49 6.31 5.27
CA PRO A 383 27.76 7.47 4.40
C PRO A 383 26.52 8.01 3.71
N HIS A 384 25.40 7.29 3.78
CA HIS A 384 24.14 7.64 3.12
C HIS A 384 23.07 8.00 4.15
N GLU A 385 22.17 8.90 3.81
CA GLU A 385 21.12 9.34 4.71
C GLU A 385 19.96 8.34 4.80
N ASN A 386 19.72 7.57 3.75
CA ASN A 386 18.70 6.53 3.67
C ASN A 386 18.96 5.54 2.52
N ARG A 387 18.02 4.62 2.28
CA ARG A 387 18.11 3.55 1.29
C ARG A 387 18.10 4.07 -0.15
N MET A 388 17.33 5.12 -0.46
CA MET A 388 17.33 5.77 -1.78
C MET A 388 18.70 6.41 -2.05
N HIS A 389 19.28 7.09 -1.06
CA HIS A 389 20.63 7.67 -1.21
C HIS A 389 21.69 6.59 -1.44
N ARG A 390 21.60 5.45 -0.75
CA ARG A 390 22.51 4.32 -0.95
C ARG A 390 22.47 3.79 -2.39
N SER A 391 21.31 3.74 -3.00
CA SER A 391 21.14 3.16 -4.33
C SER A 391 21.20 4.19 -5.46
N HIS A 392 20.88 5.48 -5.20
CA HIS A 392 20.74 6.51 -6.23
C HIS A 392 21.18 7.91 -5.77
N ARG A 393 20.30 8.67 -5.11
CA ARG A 393 20.52 10.08 -4.73
C ARG A 393 19.91 10.40 -3.37
N PRO A 394 20.44 11.46 -2.68
CA PRO A 394 19.87 11.92 -1.42
C PRO A 394 18.40 12.34 -1.57
N THR A 395 17.53 11.78 -0.72
CA THR A 395 16.12 12.17 -0.66
C THR A 395 15.94 13.63 -0.24
N SER A 396 16.78 14.09 0.69
CA SER A 396 16.78 15.48 1.14
C SER A 396 17.13 16.49 0.03
N GLY A 397 17.84 16.05 -1.01
CA GLY A 397 18.11 16.86 -2.21
C GLY A 397 16.84 17.16 -3.02
N LEU A 398 15.82 16.31 -2.92
CA LEU A 398 14.51 16.50 -3.56
C LEU A 398 13.48 17.11 -2.59
N LEU A 399 13.34 16.55 -1.39
CA LEU A 399 12.28 16.91 -0.45
C LEU A 399 12.69 17.99 0.56
N GLY A 400 13.98 18.32 0.67
CA GLY A 400 14.52 19.20 1.69
C GLY A 400 14.68 18.53 3.05
N VAL A 401 14.06 17.38 3.25
CA VAL A 401 14.05 16.59 4.49
C VAL A 401 14.25 15.11 4.16
N VAL A 402 14.60 14.33 5.17
CA VAL A 402 14.76 12.87 5.10
C VAL A 402 14.33 12.23 6.42
N PHE A 403 13.92 10.98 6.36
CA PHE A 403 13.46 10.19 7.49
C PHE A 403 14.48 10.15 8.64
N THR A 404 13.96 10.19 9.86
CA THR A 404 14.74 10.01 11.09
C THR A 404 14.08 9.01 12.02
N HIS A 405 14.86 8.08 12.55
CA HIS A 405 14.39 7.14 13.60
C HIS A 405 14.10 7.81 14.94
N ALA A 406 14.59 9.05 15.15
CA ALA A 406 14.33 9.79 16.39
C ALA A 406 12.84 10.11 16.51
N GLY A 407 12.20 9.65 17.59
CA GLY A 407 10.77 9.84 17.83
C GLY A 407 9.84 9.01 16.96
N GLU A 408 10.35 7.99 16.24
CA GLU A 408 9.52 7.05 15.46
C GLU A 408 8.42 6.42 16.36
N GLY A 409 7.22 6.29 15.81
CA GLY A 409 6.08 5.75 16.55
C GLY A 409 5.47 6.70 17.57
N THR A 410 5.87 7.97 17.61
CA THR A 410 5.25 9.04 18.43
C THR A 410 4.49 10.04 17.55
N ALA A 411 3.60 10.84 18.16
CA ALA A 411 2.98 11.98 17.51
C ALA A 411 2.90 13.18 18.44
N ALA A 412 3.03 14.38 17.87
CA ALA A 412 2.97 15.65 18.58
C ALA A 412 2.50 16.78 17.65
N PRO A 413 2.06 17.93 18.16
CA PRO A 413 1.83 19.11 17.36
C PRO A 413 3.15 19.73 16.85
N TYR A 414 3.03 20.71 15.94
CA TYR A 414 4.14 21.55 15.48
C TYR A 414 4.24 22.83 16.29
N ARG A 415 5.47 23.32 16.43
CA ARG A 415 5.80 24.65 16.94
C ARG A 415 6.29 25.54 15.80
N VAL A 416 5.67 26.69 15.64
CA VAL A 416 6.04 27.68 14.61
C VAL A 416 7.41 28.27 14.89
N VAL A 417 8.27 28.33 13.88
CA VAL A 417 9.62 28.93 13.91
C VAL A 417 9.62 30.28 13.19
N ASP A 418 9.12 30.31 11.96
CA ASP A 418 9.06 31.54 11.15
C ASP A 418 7.61 31.88 10.77
N PRO A 419 6.89 32.66 11.60
CA PRO A 419 5.50 33.04 11.35
C PRO A 419 5.31 34.03 10.19
N GLU A 420 6.37 34.74 9.79
CA GLU A 420 6.29 35.72 8.71
C GLU A 420 6.27 35.09 7.31
N HIS A 421 6.58 33.81 7.23
CA HIS A 421 6.54 33.08 5.96
C HIS A 421 5.10 32.99 5.42
N TRP A 422 4.95 33.16 4.11
CA TRP A 422 3.64 33.20 3.42
C TRP A 422 2.76 31.95 3.68
N ALA A 423 3.36 30.81 3.99
CA ALA A 423 2.60 29.59 4.34
C ALA A 423 1.72 29.78 5.58
N PHE A 424 2.08 30.70 6.48
CA PHE A 424 1.31 31.06 7.67
C PHE A 424 0.47 32.32 7.50
N ALA A 425 0.36 32.86 6.29
CA ALA A 425 -0.43 34.07 6.06
C ALA A 425 -1.88 33.90 6.51
N GLY A 426 -2.37 34.85 7.30
CA GLY A 426 -3.76 34.86 7.79
C GLY A 426 -4.07 33.84 8.90
N THR A 427 -3.12 33.05 9.37
CA THR A 427 -3.31 32.12 10.49
C THR A 427 -3.33 32.82 11.86
N GLY A 428 -2.64 33.97 11.95
CA GLY A 428 -2.46 34.69 13.22
C GLY A 428 -1.38 34.10 14.12
N PHE A 429 -0.60 33.13 13.65
CA PHE A 429 0.46 32.51 14.44
C PHE A 429 1.62 33.48 14.71
N ALA A 430 2.17 33.39 15.93
CA ALA A 430 3.44 33.97 16.32
C ALA A 430 4.51 32.88 16.47
N ALA A 431 5.78 33.30 16.52
CA ALA A 431 6.89 32.37 16.78
C ALA A 431 6.69 31.69 18.16
N GLY A 432 6.78 30.38 18.18
CA GLY A 432 6.54 29.54 19.36
C GLY A 432 5.11 29.04 19.52
N ASP A 433 4.14 29.54 18.74
CA ASP A 433 2.78 29.04 18.77
C ASP A 433 2.71 27.58 18.28
N VAL A 434 1.66 26.88 18.71
CA VAL A 434 1.48 25.44 18.49
C VAL A 434 0.23 25.20 17.65
N PHE A 435 0.32 24.31 16.64
CA PHE A 435 -0.79 23.89 15.80
C PHE A 435 -0.67 22.41 15.41
N GLY A 436 -1.70 21.83 14.83
CA GLY A 436 -1.71 20.43 14.46
C GLY A 436 -1.91 19.53 15.68
N VAL A 437 -2.78 19.93 16.60
CA VAL A 437 -3.09 19.20 17.85
C VAL A 437 -4.14 18.12 17.60
N GLU A 438 -5.15 18.43 16.79
CA GLU A 438 -6.26 17.53 16.49
C GLU A 438 -5.90 16.57 15.37
N SER A 439 -6.11 15.27 15.58
CA SER A 439 -5.73 14.21 14.65
C SER A 439 -6.74 13.08 14.62
N LEU A 440 -7.03 12.59 13.42
CA LEU A 440 -7.79 11.36 13.17
C LEU A 440 -6.90 10.11 13.07
N HIS A 441 -5.63 10.19 13.44
CA HIS A 441 -4.71 9.05 13.33
C HIS A 441 -4.87 8.12 14.56
N GLU A 442 -5.54 6.98 14.37
CA GLU A 442 -5.95 6.10 15.46
C GLU A 442 -4.79 5.30 16.06
N ARG A 443 -3.82 4.92 15.24
CA ARG A 443 -2.67 4.12 15.69
C ARG A 443 -1.71 4.92 16.55
N ILE A 444 -1.45 6.17 16.17
CA ILE A 444 -0.50 7.05 16.84
C ILE A 444 -1.16 8.42 17.00
N PRO A 445 -2.05 8.57 18.00
CA PRO A 445 -2.70 9.85 18.25
C PRO A 445 -1.71 10.84 18.88
N GLY A 446 -1.96 12.13 18.73
CA GLY A 446 -1.19 13.16 19.42
C GLY A 446 -0.81 14.38 18.59
N GLY A 447 -1.05 14.38 17.29
CA GLY A 447 -0.84 15.56 16.48
C GLY A 447 -0.35 15.30 15.06
N ALA A 448 -0.03 16.38 14.35
CA ALA A 448 0.26 16.39 12.93
C ALA A 448 1.72 16.03 12.59
N SER A 449 2.61 15.97 13.58
CA SER A 449 4.00 15.48 13.43
C SER A 449 4.09 14.10 14.06
N GLY A 450 4.12 13.03 13.23
CA GLY A 450 4.16 11.70 13.85
C GLY A 450 4.11 10.52 12.89
N HIS A 451 4.08 9.35 13.50
CA HIS A 451 4.22 8.02 12.94
C HIS A 451 5.66 7.82 12.49
N GLU A 452 6.02 8.29 11.33
CA GLU A 452 7.38 8.45 10.83
C GLU A 452 7.55 9.90 10.43
N THR A 453 8.71 10.48 10.75
CA THR A 453 8.98 11.90 10.60
C THR A 453 10.30 12.17 9.92
N ASP A 454 10.36 13.28 9.17
CA ASP A 454 11.52 13.68 8.40
C ASP A 454 12.08 15.02 8.90
N LYS A 455 13.39 15.16 8.80
CA LYS A 455 14.14 16.37 9.16
C LYS A 455 15.12 16.75 8.07
N ARG A 456 15.59 18.00 8.12
CA ARG A 456 16.74 18.42 7.32
C ARG A 456 17.97 17.59 7.70
N ALA A 457 18.79 17.28 6.71
CA ALA A 457 20.06 16.57 6.82
C ALA A 457 21.21 17.45 6.30
N PRO A 458 22.46 17.06 6.50
CA PRO A 458 23.62 17.75 5.90
C PRO A 458 23.56 17.85 4.37
N SER A 459 22.85 16.93 3.72
CA SER A 459 22.60 16.87 2.28
C SER A 459 21.42 17.71 1.80
N SER A 460 20.64 18.30 2.72
CA SER A 460 19.57 19.22 2.36
C SER A 460 20.16 20.47 1.68
N PRO A 461 19.57 20.94 0.56
CA PRO A 461 20.02 22.15 -0.10
C PRO A 461 20.09 23.35 0.85
N PRO A 462 21.11 24.24 0.73
CA PRO A 462 21.23 25.41 1.59
C PRO A 462 20.03 26.36 1.57
N SER A 463 19.26 26.33 0.48
CA SER A 463 18.01 27.10 0.32
C SER A 463 16.82 26.52 1.06
N THR A 464 16.99 25.42 1.82
CA THR A 464 15.93 24.81 2.62
C THR A 464 15.66 25.60 3.90
N HIS A 465 14.55 26.32 3.92
CA HIS A 465 14.14 27.20 5.01
C HIS A 465 13.22 26.48 6.00
N LEU A 466 13.54 26.53 7.30
CA LEU A 466 12.76 25.93 8.38
C LEU A 466 11.60 26.81 8.78
N LEU A 467 10.37 26.28 8.79
CA LEU A 467 9.14 27.00 9.12
C LEU A 467 8.53 26.59 10.46
N ALA A 468 8.56 25.30 10.78
CA ALA A 468 8.05 24.76 12.03
C ALA A 468 8.76 23.45 12.39
N THR A 469 8.71 23.06 13.68
CA THR A 469 9.30 21.82 14.18
C THR A 469 8.27 21.01 14.95
N GLY A 470 8.23 19.71 14.75
CA GLY A 470 7.46 18.78 15.58
C GLY A 470 7.95 18.75 17.01
N MET A 471 7.03 18.60 17.95
CA MET A 471 7.33 18.59 19.39
C MET A 471 7.48 17.18 19.96
N ASN A 472 7.79 16.21 19.11
CA ASN A 472 7.97 14.81 19.50
C ASN A 472 9.14 14.66 20.48
N PRO A 473 9.11 13.64 21.38
CA PRO A 473 10.18 13.39 22.34
C PRO A 473 11.49 12.94 21.68
N ASP A 474 12.54 12.84 22.50
CA ASP A 474 13.83 12.23 22.15
C ASP A 474 14.54 12.84 20.93
N GLY A 475 14.35 14.16 20.74
CA GLY A 475 14.91 14.87 19.60
C GLY A 475 14.24 14.51 18.26
N GLY A 476 13.11 13.82 18.31
CA GLY A 476 12.29 13.48 17.15
C GLY A 476 11.46 14.64 16.61
N GLY A 477 10.48 14.28 15.78
CA GLY A 477 9.52 15.21 15.20
C GLY A 477 9.93 15.74 13.84
N ALA A 478 8.91 15.99 13.02
CA ALA A 478 9.08 16.48 11.67
C ALA A 478 9.54 17.95 11.61
N GLU A 479 10.17 18.31 10.52
CA GLU A 479 10.42 19.72 10.18
C GLU A 479 9.55 20.12 8.98
N ILE A 480 8.77 21.19 9.13
CA ILE A 480 8.14 21.84 7.99
C ILE A 480 9.15 22.75 7.34
N VAL A 481 9.40 22.54 6.05
CA VAL A 481 10.39 23.31 5.30
C VAL A 481 9.83 23.82 3.97
N HIS A 482 10.42 24.92 3.50
CA HIS A 482 10.26 25.44 2.14
C HIS A 482 11.63 25.48 1.47
N LEU A 483 11.78 24.78 0.36
CA LEU A 483 12.97 24.73 -0.46
C LEU A 483 12.71 25.51 -1.76
N THR A 484 13.61 26.41 -2.13
CA THR A 484 13.61 27.06 -3.44
C THR A 484 14.77 26.50 -4.26
N ALA A 485 14.48 25.97 -5.44
CA ALA A 485 15.51 25.46 -6.35
C ALA A 485 16.41 26.60 -6.83
N GLU A 486 17.73 26.39 -6.81
CA GLU A 486 18.72 27.40 -7.19
C GLU A 486 18.66 27.76 -8.69
N SER A 487 18.29 26.78 -9.53
CA SER A 487 18.09 26.96 -10.97
C SER A 487 16.63 26.60 -11.31
N GLY A 488 16.04 27.25 -12.29
CA GLY A 488 14.71 26.91 -12.79
C GLY A 488 13.52 27.45 -12.00
N GLY A 489 13.68 27.95 -10.77
CA GLY A 489 12.62 28.60 -10.00
C GLY A 489 11.55 27.68 -9.42
N GLY A 490 11.81 26.38 -9.32
CA GLY A 490 10.92 25.43 -8.66
C GLY A 490 10.93 25.58 -7.15
N GLU A 491 9.88 25.12 -6.52
CA GLU A 491 9.70 25.20 -5.06
C GLU A 491 9.26 23.85 -4.51
N VAL A 492 9.70 23.52 -3.28
CA VAL A 492 9.23 22.34 -2.55
C VAL A 492 8.73 22.79 -1.18
N PHE A 493 7.54 22.36 -0.82
CA PHE A 493 7.01 22.50 0.52
C PHE A 493 6.83 21.11 1.14
N SER A 494 7.52 20.84 2.25
CA SER A 494 7.52 19.55 2.91
C SER A 494 7.04 19.69 4.35
N VAL A 495 6.16 18.77 4.77
CA VAL A 495 5.71 18.71 6.18
C VAL A 495 6.44 17.62 6.97
N GLY A 496 7.01 16.61 6.29
CA GLY A 496 7.83 15.56 6.88
C GLY A 496 7.09 14.64 7.87
N SER A 497 5.78 14.36 7.64
CA SER A 497 5.00 13.58 8.60
C SER A 497 3.85 12.79 7.97
N ILE A 498 3.75 11.50 8.31
CA ILE A 498 2.63 10.63 7.92
C ILE A 498 1.30 11.13 8.50
N THR A 499 1.29 11.63 9.74
CA THR A 499 0.04 12.00 10.42
C THR A 499 -0.58 13.30 9.91
N TRP A 500 0.09 14.06 9.03
CA TRP A 500 -0.45 15.31 8.47
C TRP A 500 -1.81 15.13 7.81
N SER A 501 -1.97 14.12 6.96
CA SER A 501 -3.23 13.83 6.26
C SER A 501 -4.39 13.50 7.21
N ALA A 502 -4.09 12.96 8.39
CA ALA A 502 -5.08 12.69 9.43
C ALA A 502 -5.53 13.93 10.20
N CYS A 503 -4.84 15.06 10.05
CA CYS A 503 -5.15 16.31 10.74
C CYS A 503 -5.87 17.32 9.84
N VAL A 504 -5.69 17.24 8.52
CA VAL A 504 -6.17 18.26 7.57
C VAL A 504 -7.69 18.50 7.62
N LEU A 505 -8.48 17.50 8.01
CA LEU A 505 -9.94 17.59 8.11
C LEU A 505 -10.43 18.14 9.46
N VAL A 506 -9.60 18.14 10.50
CA VAL A 506 -10.02 18.45 11.88
C VAL A 506 -9.21 19.57 12.53
N ASP A 507 -7.97 19.79 12.14
CA ASP A 507 -7.12 20.85 12.69
C ASP A 507 -7.09 22.07 11.75
N LYS A 508 -7.59 23.21 12.27
CA LYS A 508 -7.66 24.45 11.49
C LYS A 508 -6.29 24.96 11.03
N GLY A 509 -5.25 24.84 11.87
CA GLY A 509 -3.90 25.30 11.54
C GLY A 509 -3.31 24.50 10.38
N VAL A 510 -3.46 23.18 10.42
CA VAL A 510 -3.04 22.26 9.35
C VAL A 510 -3.78 22.56 8.06
N ALA A 511 -5.10 22.74 8.12
CA ALA A 511 -5.93 23.10 6.96
C ALA A 511 -5.53 24.46 6.35
N ASP A 512 -5.32 25.49 7.17
CA ASP A 512 -4.96 26.83 6.71
C ASP A 512 -3.58 26.84 6.03
N VAL A 513 -2.57 26.19 6.62
CA VAL A 513 -1.23 26.05 6.02
C VAL A 513 -1.31 25.31 4.68
N THR A 514 -1.99 24.18 4.64
CA THR A 514 -2.16 23.38 3.42
C THR A 514 -2.85 24.20 2.32
N ARG A 515 -3.89 24.95 2.68
CA ARG A 515 -4.65 25.83 1.77
C ARG A 515 -3.77 26.96 1.22
N ASN A 516 -2.98 27.60 2.07
CA ASN A 516 -2.09 28.69 1.66
C ASN A 516 -1.05 28.21 0.64
N VAL A 517 -0.44 27.05 0.89
CA VAL A 517 0.55 26.46 -0.01
C VAL A 517 -0.08 26.09 -1.35
N LEU A 518 -1.21 25.38 -1.34
CA LEU A 518 -1.91 25.00 -2.58
C LEU A 518 -2.32 26.22 -3.41
N ARG A 519 -2.89 27.26 -2.78
CA ARG A 519 -3.27 28.49 -3.48
C ARG A 519 -2.07 29.18 -4.13
N ARG A 520 -0.96 29.29 -3.40
CA ARG A 520 0.24 29.93 -3.93
C ARG A 520 0.88 29.11 -5.05
N PHE A 521 0.97 27.81 -4.89
CA PHE A 521 1.61 26.93 -5.87
C PHE A 521 0.76 26.76 -7.14
N ALA A 522 -0.56 26.76 -7.03
CA ALA A 522 -1.48 26.61 -8.16
C ALA A 522 -1.77 27.92 -8.93
N SER A 523 -1.37 29.09 -8.35
CA SER A 523 -1.59 30.44 -8.95
C SER A 523 -0.70 30.75 -10.17
#